data_4cc38ef3e1656b7458d641f5c626764a
#
_entry.id   4cc38ef3e1656b7458d641f5c626764a
#
_cell.length_a   1.000
_cell.length_b   1.000
_cell.length_c   1.000
_cell.angle_alpha   90.00
_cell.angle_beta   90.00
_cell.angle_gamma   90.00
#
_symmetry.space_group_name_H-M   'P 1'
#
loop_
_entity.id
_entity.type
_entity.pdbx_description
1 polymer ?
#
loop_
_entity_poly.entity_id
_entity_poly.type
_entity_poly.pdbx_seq_one_letter_code
_entity_poly.pdbx_strand_id
1 'polypeptide(L)'
;MCACFSMTKPSSVRMEIEMVRRVLPLVAGLLWAGSALAADVSLLNVSYDPTRELYAEFNKAFARAYQKETGKSIDIKQSHGGSGSQARAVIDGLQADVVTLALAYDIDAIAAKGFLPAAWQKRLPQNASPYTSTIVFLVRKGNPKGIKDWDDLIKPGVGVITPNPKTSGGARWNYLAAWGYALKKTGSADKARQFVGDLFRNVPVLDTGARGS
;
A
#
# COMPACT_ATOMS: atom_id res chain seq x y z
N MET A 1 -73.86 30.45 -9.73
CA MET A 1 -74.17 29.92 -8.38
C MET A 1 -72.91 29.21 -7.88
N CYS A 2 -72.14 29.89 -7.08
CA CYS A 2 -70.96 29.32 -6.41
C CYS A 2 -71.34 28.91 -4.99
N ALA A 3 -71.19 27.63 -4.66
CA ALA A 3 -71.34 27.11 -3.31
C ALA A 3 -69.95 27.07 -2.63
N CYS A 4 -69.80 27.85 -1.56
CA CYS A 4 -68.63 27.89 -0.71
C CYS A 4 -68.75 26.79 0.34
N PHE A 5 -67.83 25.79 0.35
CA PHE A 5 -67.77 24.77 1.38
C PHE A 5 -66.63 25.07 2.37
N SER A 6 -66.96 25.41 3.60
CA SER A 6 -66.02 25.62 4.69
C SER A 6 -65.69 24.28 5.33
N MET A 7 -64.44 23.82 5.18
CA MET A 7 -63.96 22.64 5.94
C MET A 7 -63.24 23.10 7.21
N THR A 8 -63.86 22.81 8.33
CA THR A 8 -63.19 22.90 9.66
C THR A 8 -62.23 21.73 9.82
N LYS A 9 -60.95 21.99 10.01
CA LYS A 9 -59.92 20.97 10.30
C LYS A 9 -60.19 20.32 11.66
N PRO A 10 -60.08 18.97 11.76
CA PRO A 10 -60.28 18.28 13.04
C PRO A 10 -59.14 18.60 14.03
N SER A 11 -59.50 18.65 15.32
CA SER A 11 -58.64 19.01 16.45
C SER A 11 -57.39 18.12 16.64
N SER A 12 -57.33 16.93 16.02
CA SER A 12 -56.21 16.01 16.08
C SER A 12 -54.95 16.52 15.39
N VAL A 13 -55.08 17.29 14.30
CA VAL A 13 -53.93 17.84 13.56
C VAL A 13 -53.19 18.93 14.35
N ARG A 14 -53.87 19.62 15.26
CA ARG A 14 -53.27 20.67 16.09
C ARG A 14 -52.36 20.10 17.19
N MET A 15 -52.70 18.92 17.70
CA MET A 15 -51.95 18.22 18.74
C MET A 15 -50.67 17.59 18.20
N GLU A 16 -50.69 17.06 16.95
CA GLU A 16 -49.48 16.53 16.28
C GLU A 16 -48.47 17.60 15.93
N ILE A 17 -48.93 18.80 15.51
CA ILE A 17 -48.04 19.92 15.19
C ILE A 17 -47.37 20.46 16.47
N GLU A 18 -48.03 20.49 17.60
CA GLU A 18 -47.39 20.92 18.87
C GLU A 18 -46.38 19.89 19.40
N MET A 19 -46.65 18.59 19.23
CA MET A 19 -45.73 17.54 19.64
C MET A 19 -44.46 17.55 18.78
N VAL A 20 -44.58 17.69 17.44
CA VAL A 20 -43.45 17.85 16.52
C VAL A 20 -42.63 19.08 16.84
N ARG A 21 -43.26 20.19 17.23
CA ARG A 21 -42.58 21.45 17.56
C ARG A 21 -41.80 21.40 18.88
N ARG A 22 -42.16 20.52 19.81
CA ARG A 22 -41.46 20.30 21.10
C ARG A 22 -40.33 19.27 21.01
N VAL A 23 -40.44 18.29 20.10
CA VAL A 23 -39.44 17.23 19.94
C VAL A 23 -38.35 17.62 18.98
N LEU A 24 -38.62 18.48 17.96
CA LEU A 24 -37.64 18.91 16.96
C LEU A 24 -36.36 19.56 17.53
N PRO A 25 -36.45 20.46 18.55
CA PRO A 25 -35.21 21.04 19.11
C PRO A 25 -34.43 20.05 19.97
N LEU A 26 -35.05 18.99 20.53
CA LEU A 26 -34.33 17.95 21.29
C LEU A 26 -33.53 16.99 20.36
N VAL A 27 -34.07 16.67 19.19
CA VAL A 27 -33.40 15.83 18.21
C VAL A 27 -32.29 16.61 17.49
N ALA A 28 -32.48 17.91 17.22
CA ALA A 28 -31.43 18.77 16.64
C ALA A 28 -30.24 18.97 17.60
N GLY A 29 -30.48 18.98 18.93
CA GLY A 29 -29.40 19.07 19.92
C GLY A 29 -28.56 17.78 20.06
N LEU A 30 -29.14 16.60 19.79
CA LEU A 30 -28.42 15.33 19.83
C LEU A 30 -27.59 15.05 18.57
N LEU A 31 -27.93 15.66 17.42
CA LEU A 31 -27.17 15.50 16.18
C LEU A 31 -25.88 16.35 16.14
N TRP A 32 -25.71 17.30 17.06
CA TRP A 32 -24.49 18.14 17.13
C TRP A 32 -23.41 17.59 18.08
N ALA A 33 -23.67 16.51 18.82
CA ALA A 33 -22.69 15.92 19.74
C ALA A 33 -21.68 14.97 19.07
N GLY A 34 -21.72 14.83 17.75
CA GLY A 34 -20.85 13.95 16.98
C GLY A 34 -19.89 14.69 16.05
N SER A 35 -19.32 15.83 16.48
CA SER A 35 -18.14 16.37 15.79
C SER A 35 -17.00 15.38 15.97
N ALA A 36 -16.85 14.42 15.05
CA ALA A 36 -15.62 13.69 14.92
C ALA A 36 -14.52 14.74 14.78
N LEU A 37 -13.65 14.86 15.78
CA LEU A 37 -12.49 15.72 15.73
C LEU A 37 -11.65 15.24 14.53
N ALA A 38 -11.76 15.93 13.42
CA ALA A 38 -10.88 15.69 12.28
C ALA A 38 -9.45 15.97 12.75
N ALA A 39 -8.49 15.13 12.36
CA ALA A 39 -7.10 15.40 12.64
C ALA A 39 -6.67 16.72 12.01
N ASP A 40 -5.82 17.50 12.70
CA ASP A 40 -5.33 18.78 12.21
C ASP A 40 -4.51 18.65 10.92
N VAL A 41 -3.88 17.48 10.74
CA VAL A 41 -3.07 17.11 9.57
C VAL A 41 -3.47 15.72 9.09
N SER A 42 -3.55 15.54 7.78
CA SER A 42 -3.76 14.21 7.18
C SER A 42 -2.65 13.96 6.15
N LEU A 43 -2.03 12.78 6.22
CA LEU A 43 -1.01 12.32 5.25
C LEU A 43 -1.43 10.97 4.67
N LEU A 44 -1.05 10.73 3.39
CA LEU A 44 -1.13 9.42 2.77
C LEU A 44 0.28 8.84 2.56
N ASN A 45 0.59 7.74 3.26
CA ASN A 45 1.80 6.95 3.03
C ASN A 45 1.49 5.82 2.05
N VAL A 46 2.09 5.88 0.87
CA VAL A 46 2.04 4.83 -0.16
C VAL A 46 3.27 3.97 -0.04
N SER A 47 3.10 2.68 0.31
CA SER A 47 4.23 1.82 0.64
C SER A 47 4.20 0.46 -0.03
N TYR A 48 5.35 -0.20 -0.03
CA TYR A 48 5.52 -1.58 -0.47
C TYR A 48 4.88 -2.55 0.55
N ASP A 49 4.09 -3.49 0.07
CA ASP A 49 3.21 -4.34 0.87
C ASP A 49 3.86 -5.09 2.05
N PRO A 50 5.08 -5.66 1.98
CA PRO A 50 5.71 -6.31 3.14
C PRO A 50 5.97 -5.38 4.34
N THR A 51 5.91 -4.07 4.16
CA THR A 51 6.15 -3.09 5.23
C THR A 51 4.89 -2.61 5.94
N ARG A 52 3.75 -3.23 5.66
CA ARG A 52 2.44 -2.88 6.21
C ARG A 52 2.45 -2.82 7.74
N GLU A 53 2.93 -3.87 8.38
CA GLU A 53 2.96 -3.97 9.85
C GLU A 53 3.95 -2.97 10.45
N LEU A 54 5.13 -2.82 9.83
CA LEU A 54 6.12 -1.81 10.24
C LEU A 54 5.49 -0.41 10.26
N TYR A 55 4.82 -0.01 9.19
CA TYR A 55 4.19 1.32 9.14
C TYR A 55 2.98 1.45 10.05
N ALA A 56 2.23 0.38 10.30
CA ALA A 56 1.15 0.41 11.28
C ALA A 56 1.67 0.82 12.68
N GLU A 57 2.80 0.27 13.10
CA GLU A 57 3.42 0.60 14.40
C GLU A 57 4.18 1.93 14.36
N PHE A 58 4.95 2.19 13.29
CA PHE A 58 5.69 3.43 13.12
C PHE A 58 4.77 4.65 13.12
N ASN A 59 3.67 4.60 12.38
CA ASN A 59 2.74 5.73 12.28
C ASN A 59 2.10 6.06 13.63
N LYS A 60 1.79 5.06 14.46
CA LYS A 60 1.30 5.29 15.82
C LYS A 60 2.36 6.01 16.70
N ALA A 61 3.61 5.58 16.59
CA ALA A 61 4.70 6.21 17.33
C ALA A 61 4.95 7.64 16.84
N PHE A 62 4.98 7.83 15.54
CA PHE A 62 5.16 9.14 14.92
C PHE A 62 4.02 10.11 15.29
N ALA A 63 2.76 9.66 15.23
CA ALA A 63 1.62 10.51 15.57
C ALA A 63 1.70 11.02 17.04
N ARG A 64 2.12 10.15 17.96
CA ARG A 64 2.34 10.55 19.37
C ARG A 64 3.48 11.58 19.51
N ALA A 65 4.59 11.36 18.81
CA ALA A 65 5.73 12.28 18.84
C ALA A 65 5.34 13.63 18.23
N TYR A 66 4.68 13.62 17.08
CA TYR A 66 4.21 14.80 16.39
C TYR A 66 3.26 15.64 17.25
N GLN A 67 2.29 15.00 17.91
CA GLN A 67 1.38 15.69 18.81
C GLN A 67 2.11 16.29 20.02
N LYS A 68 3.09 15.59 20.57
CA LYS A 68 3.91 16.08 21.70
C LYS A 68 4.73 17.31 21.31
N GLU A 69 5.28 17.32 20.10
CA GLU A 69 6.16 18.40 19.63
C GLU A 69 5.39 19.61 19.11
N THR A 70 4.27 19.39 18.44
CA THR A 70 3.55 20.46 17.71
C THR A 70 2.23 20.87 18.37
N GLY A 71 1.72 20.06 19.29
CA GLY A 71 0.37 20.21 19.85
C GLY A 71 -0.77 19.81 18.90
N LYS A 72 -0.45 19.37 17.67
CA LYS A 72 -1.41 19.03 16.62
C LYS A 72 -1.57 17.52 16.48
N SER A 73 -2.78 17.08 16.18
CA SER A 73 -3.06 15.70 15.81
C SER A 73 -2.75 15.44 14.33
N ILE A 74 -2.34 14.20 14.00
CA ILE A 74 -2.08 13.77 12.64
C ILE A 74 -2.75 12.42 12.36
N ASP A 75 -3.47 12.33 11.23
CA ASP A 75 -4.00 11.08 10.69
C ASP A 75 -3.12 10.61 9.53
N ILE A 76 -2.56 9.40 9.63
CA ILE A 76 -1.69 8.84 8.59
C ILE A 76 -2.39 7.66 7.93
N LYS A 77 -2.99 7.94 6.80
CA LYS A 77 -3.60 6.94 5.92
C LYS A 77 -2.52 6.13 5.23
N GLN A 78 -2.85 4.89 4.88
CA GLN A 78 -1.90 3.97 4.25
C GLN A 78 -2.50 3.32 3.01
N SER A 79 -1.67 3.23 1.95
CA SER A 79 -1.92 2.40 0.79
C SER A 79 -0.76 1.42 0.63
N HIS A 80 -1.04 0.12 0.62
CA HIS A 80 -0.04 -0.93 0.53
C HIS A 80 -0.28 -1.81 -0.70
N GLY A 81 0.77 -2.18 -1.40
CA GLY A 81 0.68 -3.03 -2.57
C GLY A 81 2.02 -3.40 -3.17
N GLY A 82 2.02 -4.04 -4.32
CA GLY A 82 3.24 -4.29 -5.07
C GLY A 82 3.92 -2.96 -5.46
N SER A 83 5.23 -2.87 -5.30
CA SER A 83 5.99 -1.62 -5.46
C SER A 83 5.72 -0.92 -6.80
N GLY A 84 5.81 -1.65 -7.92
CA GLY A 84 5.52 -1.09 -9.24
C GLY A 84 4.04 -0.74 -9.45
N SER A 85 3.10 -1.43 -8.76
CA SER A 85 1.68 -1.07 -8.79
C SER A 85 1.42 0.23 -8.04
N GLN A 86 2.06 0.42 -6.88
CA GLN A 86 1.96 1.65 -6.11
C GLN A 86 2.58 2.84 -6.85
N ALA A 87 3.75 2.64 -7.50
CA ALA A 87 4.34 3.68 -8.33
C ALA A 87 3.38 4.13 -9.45
N ARG A 88 2.74 3.18 -10.14
CA ARG A 88 1.74 3.50 -11.16
C ARG A 88 0.54 4.23 -10.59
N ALA A 89 0.00 3.79 -9.44
CA ALA A 89 -1.13 4.48 -8.82
C ALA A 89 -0.83 5.95 -8.52
N VAL A 90 0.39 6.26 -8.03
CA VAL A 90 0.82 7.66 -7.81
C VAL A 90 0.93 8.42 -9.13
N ILE A 91 1.52 7.81 -10.16
CA ILE A 91 1.63 8.41 -11.51
C ILE A 91 0.25 8.67 -12.10
N ASP A 92 -0.70 7.79 -11.86
CA ASP A 92 -2.08 7.86 -12.36
C ASP A 92 -3.00 8.77 -11.51
N GLY A 93 -2.44 9.43 -10.46
CA GLY A 93 -3.14 10.49 -9.73
C GLY A 93 -3.45 10.21 -8.27
N LEU A 94 -3.00 9.08 -7.67
CA LEU A 94 -3.11 8.87 -6.24
C LEU A 94 -2.28 9.93 -5.50
N GLN A 95 -2.96 10.78 -4.73
CA GLN A 95 -2.34 11.88 -4.00
C GLN A 95 -1.57 11.35 -2.79
N ALA A 96 -0.29 11.04 -2.97
CA ALA A 96 0.60 10.56 -1.92
C ALA A 96 1.45 11.68 -1.36
N ASP A 97 1.55 11.77 -0.04
CA ASP A 97 2.47 12.69 0.65
C ASP A 97 3.84 12.04 0.86
N VAL A 98 3.84 10.72 1.09
CA VAL A 98 5.06 9.92 1.29
C VAL A 98 4.97 8.67 0.44
N VAL A 99 6.07 8.31 -0.24
CA VAL A 99 6.22 7.04 -0.95
C VAL A 99 7.43 6.27 -0.45
N THR A 100 7.23 4.99 -0.10
CA THR A 100 8.28 4.08 0.37
C THR A 100 8.19 2.76 -0.37
N LEU A 101 8.95 2.65 -1.44
CA LEU A 101 8.88 1.55 -2.40
C LEU A 101 10.12 0.65 -2.33
N ALA A 102 10.05 -0.53 -2.93
CA ALA A 102 11.10 -1.54 -2.83
C ALA A 102 12.36 -1.23 -3.63
N LEU A 103 12.26 -0.38 -4.66
CA LEU A 103 13.38 -0.06 -5.56
C LEU A 103 13.43 1.44 -5.84
N ALA A 104 14.65 1.97 -5.95
CA ALA A 104 14.88 3.32 -6.47
C ALA A 104 14.23 3.50 -7.85
N TYR A 105 14.29 2.50 -8.72
CA TYR A 105 13.65 2.50 -10.04
C TYR A 105 12.17 2.88 -10.03
N ASP A 106 11.40 2.41 -9.05
CA ASP A 106 9.98 2.75 -8.94
C ASP A 106 9.77 4.20 -8.51
N ILE A 107 10.66 4.74 -7.68
CA ILE A 107 10.64 6.16 -7.28
C ILE A 107 11.16 7.05 -8.43
N ASP A 108 12.17 6.60 -9.18
CA ASP A 108 12.66 7.30 -10.38
C ASP A 108 11.54 7.44 -11.43
N ALA A 109 10.69 6.43 -11.58
CA ALA A 109 9.54 6.51 -12.49
C ALA A 109 8.54 7.61 -12.08
N ILE A 110 8.32 7.80 -10.77
CA ILE A 110 7.50 8.89 -10.22
C ILE A 110 8.19 10.25 -10.45
N ALA A 111 9.51 10.31 -10.18
CA ALA A 111 10.31 11.52 -10.39
C ALA A 111 10.34 11.96 -11.86
N ALA A 112 10.44 11.00 -12.80
CA ALA A 112 10.39 11.26 -14.24
C ALA A 112 9.08 11.90 -14.72
N LYS A 113 8.00 11.81 -13.91
CA LYS A 113 6.72 12.50 -14.15
C LYS A 113 6.63 13.86 -13.46
N GLY A 114 7.69 14.32 -12.80
CA GLY A 114 7.75 15.63 -12.16
C GLY A 114 7.17 15.69 -10.75
N PHE A 115 6.72 14.59 -10.16
CA PHE A 115 6.18 14.56 -8.80
C PHE A 115 7.26 14.69 -7.72
N LEU A 116 8.51 14.35 -8.05
CA LEU A 116 9.68 14.45 -7.18
C LEU A 116 10.86 15.05 -7.93
N PRO A 117 11.78 15.76 -7.27
CA PRO A 117 13.05 16.15 -7.88
C PRO A 117 13.87 14.94 -8.32
N ALA A 118 14.56 15.01 -9.44
CA ALA A 118 15.43 13.93 -9.92
C ALA A 118 16.51 13.53 -8.90
N ALA A 119 16.95 14.48 -8.06
CA ALA A 119 17.93 14.25 -7.00
C ALA A 119 17.28 13.81 -5.65
N TRP A 120 16.11 13.20 -5.66
CA TRP A 120 15.36 12.79 -4.47
C TRP A 120 16.18 11.97 -3.46
N GLN A 121 17.10 11.11 -3.93
CA GLN A 121 17.96 10.29 -3.07
C GLN A 121 18.88 11.12 -2.16
N LYS A 122 19.21 12.37 -2.54
CA LYS A 122 20.06 13.26 -1.75
C LYS A 122 19.31 13.99 -0.63
N ARG A 123 17.99 13.88 -0.58
CA ARG A 123 17.15 14.62 0.38
C ARG A 123 17.20 14.03 1.80
N LEU A 124 17.47 12.74 1.93
CA LEU A 124 17.50 12.03 3.20
C LEU A 124 18.80 11.20 3.32
N PRO A 125 19.24 10.87 4.54
CA PRO A 125 20.39 9.99 4.76
C PRO A 125 20.24 8.63 4.06
N GLN A 126 21.35 7.94 3.87
CA GLN A 126 21.40 6.58 3.28
C GLN A 126 20.72 6.48 1.90
N ASN A 127 20.89 7.53 1.05
CA ASN A 127 20.22 7.63 -0.25
C ASN A 127 18.68 7.50 -0.15
N ALA A 128 18.11 8.07 0.91
CA ALA A 128 16.69 7.98 1.24
C ALA A 128 16.19 6.54 1.45
N SER A 129 17.05 5.63 1.94
CA SER A 129 16.71 4.23 2.24
C SER A 129 16.55 4.06 3.74
N PRO A 130 15.32 3.98 4.29
CA PRO A 130 15.09 3.86 5.72
C PRO A 130 15.47 2.47 6.28
N TYR A 131 15.55 1.45 5.44
CA TYR A 131 15.92 0.08 5.80
C TYR A 131 16.45 -0.68 4.57
N THR A 132 17.09 -1.82 4.81
CA THR A 132 17.60 -2.74 3.80
C THR A 132 17.07 -4.15 4.03
N SER A 133 17.13 -5.00 3.00
CA SER A 133 16.74 -6.40 3.06
C SER A 133 17.65 -7.24 2.17
N THR A 134 17.44 -8.56 2.18
CA THR A 134 18.17 -9.50 1.32
C THR A 134 17.22 -10.56 0.76
N ILE A 135 17.66 -11.26 -0.29
CA ILE A 135 16.95 -12.40 -0.86
C ILE A 135 17.43 -13.68 -0.17
N VAL A 136 16.50 -14.51 0.27
CA VAL A 136 16.77 -15.80 0.90
C VAL A 136 15.86 -16.87 0.29
N PHE A 137 16.27 -18.13 0.39
CA PHE A 137 15.40 -19.27 0.07
C PHE A 137 14.61 -19.70 1.28
N LEU A 138 13.30 -19.63 1.18
CA LEU A 138 12.38 -20.23 2.15
C LEU A 138 12.02 -21.63 1.66
N VAL A 139 12.40 -22.66 2.41
CA VAL A 139 12.13 -24.04 2.07
C VAL A 139 11.23 -24.70 3.12
N ARG A 140 10.55 -25.78 2.74
CA ARG A 140 9.73 -26.56 3.67
C ARG A 140 10.61 -27.14 4.79
N LYS A 141 10.03 -27.32 5.97
CA LYS A 141 10.72 -27.92 7.12
C LYS A 141 11.46 -29.19 6.71
N GLY A 142 12.72 -29.28 7.09
CA GLY A 142 13.60 -30.39 6.76
C GLY A 142 14.16 -30.35 5.33
N ASN A 143 13.84 -29.33 4.54
CA ASN A 143 14.34 -29.18 3.16
C ASN A 143 14.26 -30.46 2.32
N PRO A 144 13.08 -31.04 2.11
CA PRO A 144 12.94 -32.40 1.52
C PRO A 144 13.45 -32.48 0.08
N LYS A 145 13.65 -31.35 -0.60
CA LYS A 145 14.19 -31.30 -1.97
C LYS A 145 15.69 -30.96 -2.00
N GLY A 146 16.31 -30.78 -0.84
CA GLY A 146 17.75 -30.50 -0.73
C GLY A 146 18.19 -29.24 -1.40
N ILE A 147 17.36 -28.18 -1.40
CA ILE A 147 17.67 -26.88 -2.00
C ILE A 147 18.78 -26.20 -1.20
N LYS A 148 19.90 -25.92 -1.85
CA LYS A 148 21.08 -25.28 -1.24
C LYS A 148 21.50 -24.02 -1.97
N ASP A 149 21.28 -23.96 -3.27
CA ASP A 149 21.70 -22.85 -4.11
C ASP A 149 20.73 -22.65 -5.29
N TRP A 150 20.96 -21.59 -6.05
CA TRP A 150 20.15 -21.18 -7.20
C TRP A 150 19.99 -22.29 -8.25
N ASP A 151 21.04 -23.09 -8.51
CA ASP A 151 20.96 -24.20 -9.47
C ASP A 151 19.93 -25.27 -9.10
N ASP A 152 19.60 -25.40 -7.82
CA ASP A 152 18.62 -26.37 -7.40
C ASP A 152 17.20 -25.94 -7.79
N LEU A 153 16.98 -24.64 -8.01
CA LEU A 153 15.67 -24.08 -8.36
C LEU A 153 15.25 -24.40 -9.80
N ILE A 154 16.20 -24.73 -10.69
CA ILE A 154 15.91 -25.09 -12.08
C ILE A 154 15.76 -26.59 -12.31
N LYS A 155 15.92 -27.41 -11.25
CA LYS A 155 15.77 -28.88 -11.33
C LYS A 155 14.33 -29.29 -11.64
N PRO A 156 14.11 -30.38 -12.38
CA PRO A 156 12.78 -30.93 -12.59
C PRO A 156 12.06 -31.23 -11.27
N GLY A 157 10.77 -30.94 -11.19
CA GLY A 157 9.95 -31.21 -10.02
C GLY A 157 10.16 -30.23 -8.85
N VAL A 158 10.98 -29.21 -9.00
CA VAL A 158 11.08 -28.09 -8.02
C VAL A 158 10.09 -27.01 -8.38
N GLY A 159 9.03 -26.84 -7.59
CA GLY A 159 8.14 -25.69 -7.73
C GLY A 159 8.73 -24.48 -7.00
N VAL A 160 8.84 -23.35 -7.69
CA VAL A 160 9.33 -22.07 -7.16
C VAL A 160 8.16 -21.10 -7.01
N ILE A 161 8.05 -20.46 -5.87
CA ILE A 161 7.06 -19.42 -5.63
C ILE A 161 7.78 -18.08 -5.62
N THR A 162 7.39 -17.18 -6.51
CA THR A 162 7.84 -15.80 -6.57
C THR A 162 6.75 -14.93 -7.20
N PRO A 163 6.55 -13.70 -6.73
CA PRO A 163 5.54 -12.84 -7.34
C PRO A 163 5.98 -12.32 -8.72
N ASN A 164 5.06 -11.62 -9.37
CA ASN A 164 5.28 -11.08 -10.72
C ASN A 164 6.23 -9.88 -10.69
N PRO A 165 7.36 -9.88 -11.41
CA PRO A 165 8.31 -8.77 -11.43
C PRO A 165 7.76 -7.50 -12.11
N LYS A 166 6.64 -7.60 -12.84
CA LYS A 166 5.97 -6.41 -13.41
C LYS A 166 5.24 -5.58 -12.35
N THR A 167 4.86 -6.18 -11.23
CA THR A 167 4.05 -5.55 -10.18
C THR A 167 4.76 -5.48 -8.83
N SER A 168 5.55 -6.51 -8.49
CA SER A 168 6.22 -6.66 -7.21
C SER A 168 7.69 -6.25 -7.28
N GLY A 169 8.11 -5.36 -6.38
CA GLY A 169 9.51 -4.99 -6.23
C GLY A 169 10.38 -6.12 -5.71
N GLY A 170 9.88 -6.94 -4.77
CA GLY A 170 10.59 -8.13 -4.30
C GLY A 170 10.87 -9.13 -5.41
N ALA A 171 9.90 -9.34 -6.32
CA ALA A 171 10.10 -10.20 -7.47
C ALA A 171 11.17 -9.67 -8.43
N ARG A 172 11.30 -8.35 -8.58
CA ARG A 172 12.41 -7.74 -9.36
C ARG A 172 13.75 -8.03 -8.71
N TRP A 173 13.84 -7.95 -7.39
CA TRP A 173 15.06 -8.33 -6.69
C TRP A 173 15.35 -9.82 -6.81
N ASN A 174 14.33 -10.71 -6.75
CA ASN A 174 14.51 -12.15 -7.00
C ASN A 174 15.03 -12.40 -8.41
N TYR A 175 14.47 -11.73 -9.42
CA TYR A 175 14.92 -11.81 -10.80
C TYR A 175 16.37 -11.36 -10.96
N LEU A 176 16.72 -10.20 -10.39
CA LEU A 176 18.08 -9.65 -10.48
C LEU A 176 19.10 -10.52 -9.74
N ALA A 177 18.73 -11.10 -8.60
CA ALA A 177 19.59 -12.00 -7.85
C ALA A 177 19.86 -13.30 -8.63
N ALA A 178 18.84 -13.91 -9.23
CA ALA A 178 18.99 -15.08 -10.11
C ALA A 178 19.86 -14.77 -11.34
N TRP A 179 19.61 -13.63 -11.97
CA TRP A 179 20.42 -13.15 -13.10
C TRP A 179 21.88 -12.94 -12.70
N GLY A 180 22.13 -12.22 -11.61
CA GLY A 180 23.48 -11.93 -11.10
C GLY A 180 24.25 -13.18 -10.72
N TYR A 181 23.56 -14.15 -10.10
CA TYR A 181 24.15 -15.47 -9.82
C TYR A 181 24.63 -16.16 -11.10
N ALA A 182 23.76 -16.31 -12.08
CA ALA A 182 24.08 -16.99 -13.33
C ALA A 182 25.15 -16.24 -14.14
N LEU A 183 25.10 -14.90 -14.19
CA LEU A 183 26.10 -14.08 -14.85
C LEU A 183 27.47 -14.23 -14.18
N LYS A 184 27.54 -14.17 -12.85
CA LYS A 184 28.79 -14.37 -12.10
C LYS A 184 29.36 -15.77 -12.34
N LYS A 185 28.52 -16.80 -12.40
CA LYS A 185 28.93 -18.19 -12.58
C LYS A 185 29.42 -18.49 -14.01
N THR A 186 28.81 -17.88 -15.01
CA THR A 186 29.03 -18.25 -16.42
C THR A 186 29.77 -17.20 -17.23
N GLY A 187 29.87 -15.96 -16.77
CA GLY A 187 30.41 -14.81 -17.52
C GLY A 187 29.57 -14.40 -18.75
N SER A 188 28.35 -14.95 -18.92
CA SER A 188 27.54 -14.79 -20.13
C SER A 188 26.13 -14.29 -19.83
N ALA A 189 25.75 -13.18 -20.43
CA ALA A 189 24.39 -12.64 -20.34
C ALA A 189 23.33 -13.56 -20.97
N ASP A 190 23.69 -14.28 -22.04
CA ASP A 190 22.78 -15.23 -22.69
C ASP A 190 22.52 -16.45 -21.80
N LYS A 191 23.55 -16.97 -21.14
CA LYS A 191 23.38 -18.06 -20.15
C LYS A 191 22.60 -17.57 -18.94
N ALA A 192 22.78 -16.32 -18.49
CA ALA A 192 21.97 -15.76 -17.41
C ALA A 192 20.49 -15.64 -17.83
N ARG A 193 20.22 -15.21 -19.05
CA ARG A 193 18.85 -15.16 -19.61
C ARG A 193 18.21 -16.54 -19.65
N GLN A 194 18.95 -17.54 -20.13
CA GLN A 194 18.47 -18.92 -20.16
C GLN A 194 18.17 -19.42 -18.75
N PHE A 195 19.09 -19.25 -17.82
CA PHE A 195 18.93 -19.67 -16.41
C PHE A 195 17.67 -19.10 -15.77
N VAL A 196 17.46 -17.77 -15.91
CA VAL A 196 16.25 -17.13 -15.39
C VAL A 196 14.99 -17.66 -16.08
N GLY A 197 15.05 -17.92 -17.41
CA GLY A 197 13.95 -18.56 -18.13
C GLY A 197 13.63 -19.94 -17.58
N ASP A 198 14.65 -20.77 -17.29
CA ASP A 198 14.50 -22.10 -16.69
C ASP A 198 13.88 -22.01 -15.29
N LEU A 199 14.32 -21.07 -14.48
CA LEU A 199 13.75 -20.82 -13.15
C LEU A 199 12.27 -20.45 -13.24
N PHE A 200 11.91 -19.52 -14.15
CA PHE A 200 10.51 -19.10 -14.29
C PHE A 200 9.60 -20.19 -14.89
N ARG A 201 10.14 -21.18 -15.60
CA ARG A 201 9.36 -22.37 -15.99
C ARG A 201 8.92 -23.22 -14.79
N ASN A 202 9.66 -23.13 -13.69
CA ASN A 202 9.34 -23.82 -12.43
C ASN A 202 8.40 -22.96 -11.53
N VAL A 203 7.96 -21.78 -11.97
CA VAL A 203 7.03 -20.92 -11.25
C VAL A 203 5.60 -21.16 -11.75
N PRO A 204 4.76 -21.87 -10.97
CA PRO A 204 3.41 -22.23 -11.44
C PRO A 204 2.43 -21.05 -11.42
N VAL A 205 2.64 -20.06 -10.55
CA VAL A 205 1.76 -18.88 -10.37
C VAL A 205 2.61 -17.65 -10.11
N LEU A 206 2.24 -16.55 -10.73
CA LEU A 206 2.85 -15.22 -10.54
C LEU A 206 1.83 -14.29 -9.86
N ASP A 207 1.87 -14.23 -8.55
CA ASP A 207 1.04 -13.32 -7.77
C ASP A 207 1.44 -11.84 -7.96
N THR A 208 0.53 -10.92 -7.68
CA THR A 208 0.76 -9.49 -7.84
C THR A 208 1.75 -8.90 -6.84
N GLY A 209 1.92 -9.54 -5.68
CA GLY A 209 2.80 -9.08 -4.60
C GLY A 209 3.26 -10.21 -3.69
N ALA A 210 4.19 -9.90 -2.80
CA ALA A 210 4.82 -10.88 -1.91
C ALA A 210 3.85 -11.57 -0.94
N ARG A 211 2.71 -10.94 -0.60
CA ARG A 211 1.72 -11.55 0.31
C ARG A 211 0.87 -12.62 -0.37
N GLY A 212 0.70 -12.56 -1.67
CA GLY A 212 -0.06 -13.54 -2.45
C GLY A 212 0.76 -14.79 -2.81
N SER A 213 2.08 -14.69 -2.65
CA SER A 213 3.03 -15.74 -3.06
C SER A 213 3.29 -16.79 -1.98
#